data_bc2fe049d05eb8a71c31d6d22a2959fe
#
_entry.id   bc2fe049d05eb8a71c31d6d22a2959fe
#
_cell.length_a   1.000
_cell.length_b   1.000
_cell.length_c   1.000
_cell.angle_alpha   90.00
_cell.angle_beta   90.00
_cell.angle_gamma   90.00
#
_symmetry.space_group_name_H-M   'P 1'
#
loop_
_entity.id
_entity.type
_entity.pdbx_description
1 polymer ?
#
loop_
_entity_poly.entity_id
_entity_poly.type
_entity_poly.pdbx_seq_one_letter_code
_entity_poly.pdbx_strand_id
1 'polypeptide(L)'
;MSNILWGYARVSSVGQSLDVQIAALRAAGVPEDNILSEKVSGSSADRPQLKLLQQFARKGSTVIITKLDRLGRSLNDLSSIVAGFEAKGVAFTVLDQSIDTSTPTGKLMLGMLSSFAEYELSLRAERQMQGIAARKALGKPFGRTATISPDAVAAAYKEHLTIGKTAKAMGISKSSVHRLLQAGA
;
A
#
# COMPACT_ATOMS: atom_id res chain seq x y z
N MET A 1 4.88 -35.24 9.30
CA MET A 1 3.95 -34.41 8.51
C MET A 1 4.70 -33.87 7.33
N SER A 2 4.23 -34.08 6.10
CA SER A 2 4.90 -33.59 4.89
C SER A 2 4.90 -32.07 4.89
N ASN A 3 6.09 -31.46 4.74
CA ASN A 3 6.24 -30.02 4.56
C ASN A 3 5.70 -29.65 3.18
N ILE A 4 4.57 -28.97 3.10
CA ILE A 4 3.99 -28.53 1.82
C ILE A 4 4.67 -27.21 1.43
N LEU A 5 5.33 -27.22 0.25
CA LEU A 5 5.96 -26.02 -0.30
C LEU A 5 4.97 -25.25 -1.18
N TRP A 6 4.85 -23.95 -0.92
CA TRP A 6 4.11 -22.99 -1.73
C TRP A 6 5.05 -21.97 -2.33
N GLY A 7 4.88 -21.65 -3.60
CA GLY A 7 5.61 -20.60 -4.27
C GLY A 7 4.75 -19.40 -4.59
N TYR A 8 5.32 -18.20 -4.52
CA TYR A 8 4.64 -17.00 -4.99
C TYR A 8 5.54 -16.18 -5.90
N ALA A 9 5.00 -15.81 -7.07
CA ALA A 9 5.67 -15.01 -8.07
C ALA A 9 4.80 -13.82 -8.50
N ARG A 10 5.40 -12.62 -8.63
CA ARG A 10 4.69 -11.43 -9.05
C ARG A 10 5.52 -10.55 -9.97
N VAL A 11 4.88 -9.98 -11.00
CA VAL A 11 5.44 -8.94 -11.86
C VAL A 11 4.49 -7.76 -11.99
N SER A 12 5.03 -6.55 -12.16
CA SER A 12 4.26 -5.32 -12.24
C SER A 12 3.85 -4.93 -13.67
N SER A 13 4.56 -5.39 -14.70
CA SER A 13 4.33 -4.99 -16.09
C SER A 13 4.98 -5.94 -17.11
N VAL A 14 4.68 -5.70 -18.37
CA VAL A 14 5.26 -6.35 -19.55
C VAL A 14 6.77 -6.07 -19.59
N GLY A 15 7.60 -7.11 -19.40
CA GLY A 15 9.07 -7.01 -19.47
C GLY A 15 9.83 -7.67 -18.31
N GLN A 16 9.21 -7.94 -17.18
CA GLN A 16 9.78 -8.82 -16.15
C GLN A 16 9.18 -10.22 -16.32
N SER A 17 10.02 -11.21 -16.57
CA SER A 17 9.56 -12.57 -16.81
C SER A 17 9.11 -13.23 -15.50
N LEU A 18 7.83 -13.62 -15.43
CA LEU A 18 7.36 -14.57 -14.42
C LEU A 18 8.10 -15.89 -14.52
N ASP A 19 8.48 -16.29 -15.73
CA ASP A 19 9.11 -17.57 -16.02
C ASP A 19 10.41 -17.77 -15.27
N VAL A 20 11.22 -16.70 -15.11
CA VAL A 20 12.48 -16.74 -14.32
C VAL A 20 12.17 -16.99 -12.83
N GLN A 21 11.12 -16.35 -12.29
CA GLN A 21 10.74 -16.56 -10.89
C GLN A 21 10.18 -17.98 -10.70
N ILE A 22 9.31 -18.43 -11.61
CA ILE A 22 8.73 -19.78 -11.58
C ILE A 22 9.83 -20.83 -11.68
N ALA A 23 10.80 -20.66 -12.59
CA ALA A 23 11.94 -21.57 -12.71
C ALA A 23 12.76 -21.64 -11.42
N ALA A 24 13.02 -20.50 -10.77
CA ALA A 24 13.74 -20.46 -9.49
C ALA A 24 12.95 -21.17 -8.37
N LEU A 25 11.62 -20.98 -8.31
CA LEU A 25 10.76 -21.66 -7.33
C LEU A 25 10.73 -23.17 -7.55
N ARG A 26 10.66 -23.62 -8.81
CA ARG A 26 10.76 -25.06 -9.15
C ARG A 26 12.13 -25.64 -8.75
N ALA A 27 13.20 -24.92 -9.03
CA ALA A 27 14.55 -25.33 -8.62
C ALA A 27 14.70 -25.43 -7.09
N ALA A 28 13.94 -24.63 -6.33
CA ALA A 28 13.85 -24.70 -4.88
C ALA A 28 12.92 -25.83 -4.38
N GLY A 29 12.38 -26.67 -5.29
CA GLY A 29 11.55 -27.83 -4.95
C GLY A 29 10.04 -27.55 -4.81
N VAL A 30 9.56 -26.39 -5.21
CA VAL A 30 8.12 -26.10 -5.16
C VAL A 30 7.41 -26.82 -6.31
N PRO A 31 6.38 -27.67 -6.03
CA PRO A 31 5.55 -28.27 -7.07
C PRO A 31 4.87 -27.21 -7.93
N GLU A 32 4.69 -27.49 -9.21
CA GLU A 32 4.10 -26.53 -10.15
C GLU A 32 2.68 -26.10 -9.75
N ASP A 33 1.87 -27.02 -9.31
CA ASP A 33 0.48 -26.78 -8.86
C ASP A 33 0.42 -25.91 -7.59
N ASN A 34 1.52 -25.77 -6.87
CA ASN A 34 1.64 -24.95 -5.67
C ASN A 34 2.28 -23.58 -5.94
N ILE A 35 2.57 -23.23 -7.21
CA ILE A 35 3.13 -21.93 -7.57
C ILE A 35 1.99 -20.99 -7.94
N LEU A 36 1.69 -20.04 -7.07
CA LEU A 36 0.72 -18.99 -7.33
C LEU A 36 1.42 -17.78 -7.93
N SER A 37 0.96 -17.36 -9.11
CA SER A 37 1.57 -16.25 -9.83
C SER A 37 0.55 -15.21 -10.27
N GLU A 38 0.94 -13.92 -10.25
CA GLU A 38 0.07 -12.85 -10.68
C GLU A 38 0.82 -11.69 -11.36
N LYS A 39 0.12 -11.04 -12.31
CA LYS A 39 0.60 -9.85 -13.02
C LYS A 39 -0.13 -8.63 -12.47
N VAL A 40 0.38 -8.07 -11.39
CA VAL A 40 -0.26 -6.94 -10.69
C VAL A 40 0.82 -5.97 -10.20
N SER A 41 0.56 -4.67 -10.34
CA SER A 41 1.44 -3.64 -9.80
C SER A 41 1.65 -3.82 -8.29
N GLY A 42 2.87 -3.57 -7.82
CA GLY A 42 3.20 -3.60 -6.39
C GLY A 42 2.33 -2.66 -5.55
N SER A 43 1.81 -1.57 -6.14
CA SER A 43 0.92 -0.61 -5.49
C SER A 43 -0.54 -1.08 -5.41
N SER A 44 -0.96 -2.08 -6.21
CA SER A 44 -2.33 -2.58 -6.18
C SER A 44 -2.66 -3.25 -4.84
N ALA A 45 -3.81 -2.91 -4.28
CA ALA A 45 -4.37 -3.56 -3.10
C ALA A 45 -5.01 -4.92 -3.44
N ASP A 46 -5.40 -5.13 -4.69
CA ASP A 46 -6.05 -6.37 -5.13
C ASP A 46 -5.01 -7.36 -5.65
N ARG A 47 -4.78 -8.41 -4.86
CA ARG A 47 -3.83 -9.50 -5.10
C ARG A 47 -4.52 -10.84 -4.84
N PRO A 48 -5.32 -11.32 -5.78
CA PRO A 48 -6.10 -12.54 -5.58
C PRO A 48 -5.24 -13.76 -5.31
N GLN A 49 -4.09 -13.92 -5.99
CA GLN A 49 -3.21 -15.05 -5.78
C GLN A 49 -2.51 -15.01 -4.42
N LEU A 50 -2.12 -13.85 -3.94
CA LEU A 50 -1.59 -13.70 -2.58
C LEU A 50 -2.65 -14.03 -1.52
N LYS A 51 -3.89 -13.59 -1.73
CA LYS A 51 -5.00 -13.95 -0.82
C LYS A 51 -5.23 -15.46 -0.78
N LEU A 52 -5.20 -16.13 -1.94
CA LEU A 52 -5.29 -17.58 -2.01
C LEU A 52 -4.13 -18.27 -1.29
N LEU A 53 -2.89 -17.79 -1.50
CA LEU A 53 -1.72 -18.29 -0.78
C LEU A 53 -1.91 -18.21 0.74
N GLN A 54 -2.37 -17.06 1.23
CA GLN A 54 -2.62 -16.87 2.65
C GLN A 54 -3.72 -17.79 3.19
N GLN A 55 -4.68 -18.21 2.37
CA GLN A 55 -5.72 -19.18 2.75
C GLN A 55 -5.21 -20.62 2.75
N PHE A 56 -4.42 -21.00 1.76
CA PHE A 56 -3.93 -22.37 1.60
C PHE A 56 -2.74 -22.69 2.50
N ALA A 57 -1.85 -21.72 2.77
CA ALA A 57 -0.72 -21.89 3.66
C ALA A 57 -1.20 -22.16 5.11
N ARG A 58 -0.86 -23.32 5.62
CA ARG A 58 -1.28 -23.83 6.95
C ARG A 58 -0.06 -24.27 7.75
N LYS A 59 -0.25 -24.54 9.02
CA LYS A 59 0.79 -25.03 9.92
C LYS A 59 1.59 -26.19 9.30
N GLY A 60 2.90 -26.05 9.29
CA GLY A 60 3.83 -27.04 8.72
C GLY A 60 4.06 -26.89 7.21
N SER A 61 3.51 -25.87 6.55
CA SER A 61 3.91 -25.50 5.19
C SER A 61 5.00 -24.42 5.19
N THR A 62 5.70 -24.31 4.04
CA THR A 62 6.70 -23.27 3.80
C THR A 62 6.31 -22.46 2.57
N VAL A 63 6.28 -21.15 2.69
CA VAL A 63 6.08 -20.22 1.58
C VAL A 63 7.45 -19.76 1.08
N ILE A 64 7.71 -19.92 -0.21
CA ILE A 64 8.96 -19.56 -0.87
C ILE A 64 8.72 -18.45 -1.90
N ILE A 65 9.56 -17.44 -1.87
CA ILE A 65 9.58 -16.35 -2.86
C ILE A 65 11.00 -16.13 -3.37
N THR A 66 11.14 -15.48 -4.51
CA THR A 66 12.46 -15.15 -5.04
C THR A 66 13.07 -13.92 -4.35
N LYS A 67 12.29 -12.84 -4.19
CA LYS A 67 12.73 -11.55 -3.61
C LYS A 67 11.63 -10.96 -2.73
N LEU A 68 12.01 -10.21 -1.70
CA LEU A 68 11.09 -9.56 -0.76
C LEU A 68 10.10 -8.59 -1.44
N ASP A 69 10.55 -7.87 -2.48
CA ASP A 69 9.74 -6.91 -3.23
C ASP A 69 8.63 -7.59 -4.08
N ARG A 70 8.68 -8.91 -4.22
CA ARG A 70 7.62 -9.69 -4.86
C ARG A 70 6.42 -9.88 -3.92
N LEU A 71 6.65 -10.00 -2.62
CA LEU A 71 5.60 -10.25 -1.64
C LEU A 71 4.98 -8.95 -1.12
N GLY A 72 5.78 -8.03 -0.62
CA GLY A 72 5.34 -6.77 -0.02
C GLY A 72 5.43 -5.58 -1.00
N ARG A 73 4.53 -4.62 -0.86
CA ARG A 73 4.60 -3.30 -1.53
C ARG A 73 5.33 -2.24 -0.70
N SER A 74 5.52 -2.52 0.56
CA SER A 74 6.31 -1.78 1.52
C SER A 74 6.84 -2.76 2.56
N LEU A 75 7.84 -2.34 3.34
CA LEU A 75 8.36 -3.16 4.43
C LEU A 75 7.28 -3.50 5.48
N ASN A 76 6.37 -2.58 5.76
CA ASN A 76 5.23 -2.83 6.65
C ASN A 76 4.24 -3.87 6.10
N ASP A 77 3.91 -3.79 4.81
CA ASP A 77 3.04 -4.76 4.16
C ASP A 77 3.68 -6.16 4.22
N LEU A 78 4.99 -6.23 3.91
CA LEU A 78 5.79 -7.44 4.02
C LEU A 78 5.78 -7.99 5.46
N SER A 79 6.09 -7.15 6.45
CA SER A 79 6.10 -7.52 7.87
C SER A 79 4.75 -8.08 8.31
N SER A 80 3.65 -7.41 7.95
CA SER A 80 2.27 -7.88 8.22
C SER A 80 1.97 -9.25 7.61
N ILE A 81 2.36 -9.44 6.33
CA ILE A 81 2.11 -10.70 5.63
C ILE A 81 2.89 -11.84 6.29
N VAL A 82 4.17 -11.60 6.61
CA VAL A 82 5.03 -12.62 7.21
C VAL A 82 4.64 -12.91 8.65
N ALA A 83 4.28 -11.90 9.44
CA ALA A 83 3.70 -12.11 10.78
C ALA A 83 2.42 -12.96 10.72
N GLY A 84 1.59 -12.77 9.69
CA GLY A 84 0.41 -13.59 9.44
C GLY A 84 0.75 -15.06 9.12
N PHE A 85 1.83 -15.32 8.41
CA PHE A 85 2.32 -16.69 8.19
C PHE A 85 2.88 -17.29 9.49
N GLU A 86 3.68 -16.56 10.24
CA GLU A 86 4.25 -17.01 11.50
C GLU A 86 3.16 -17.37 12.52
N ALA A 87 2.13 -16.53 12.67
CA ALA A 87 0.98 -16.80 13.54
C ALA A 87 0.23 -18.10 13.17
N LYS A 88 0.28 -18.51 11.91
CA LYS A 88 -0.27 -19.77 11.42
C LYS A 88 0.72 -20.95 11.51
N GLY A 89 1.94 -20.74 11.98
CA GLY A 89 2.99 -21.75 12.01
C GLY A 89 3.48 -22.15 10.61
N VAL A 90 3.45 -21.21 9.66
CA VAL A 90 3.96 -21.32 8.29
C VAL A 90 5.36 -20.74 8.24
N ALA A 91 6.33 -21.50 7.74
CA ALA A 91 7.68 -21.00 7.51
C ALA A 91 7.72 -20.15 6.22
N PHE A 92 8.66 -19.20 6.17
CA PHE A 92 8.83 -18.30 5.05
C PHE A 92 10.29 -18.25 4.59
N THR A 93 10.53 -18.42 3.29
CA THR A 93 11.88 -18.44 2.71
C THR A 93 11.98 -17.47 1.55
N VAL A 94 13.10 -16.72 1.50
CA VAL A 94 13.46 -15.81 0.40
C VAL A 94 14.75 -16.28 -0.22
N LEU A 95 14.72 -16.65 -1.51
CA LEU A 95 15.85 -17.28 -2.18
C LEU A 95 17.05 -16.34 -2.34
N ASP A 96 16.83 -15.13 -2.87
CA ASP A 96 17.90 -14.18 -3.19
C ASP A 96 18.64 -13.66 -1.95
N GLN A 97 17.94 -13.47 -0.84
CA GLN A 97 18.53 -12.98 0.41
C GLN A 97 18.91 -14.10 1.38
N SER A 98 18.70 -15.36 1.02
CA SER A 98 18.94 -16.52 1.88
C SER A 98 18.28 -16.41 3.26
N ILE A 99 17.11 -15.81 3.33
CA ILE A 99 16.33 -15.67 4.56
C ILE A 99 15.43 -16.88 4.71
N ASP A 100 15.52 -17.57 5.84
CA ASP A 100 14.66 -18.71 6.17
C ASP A 100 14.17 -18.60 7.61
N THR A 101 12.89 -18.34 7.79
CA THR A 101 12.28 -18.18 9.12
C THR A 101 12.11 -19.49 9.89
N SER A 102 12.44 -20.63 9.31
CA SER A 102 12.59 -21.87 10.06
C SER A 102 13.82 -21.87 10.98
N THR A 103 14.81 -21.01 10.66
CA THR A 103 16.05 -20.83 11.43
C THR A 103 15.97 -19.64 12.36
N PRO A 104 16.66 -19.68 13.54
CA PRO A 104 16.75 -18.54 14.43
C PRO A 104 17.36 -17.28 13.75
N THR A 105 18.39 -17.48 12.92
CA THR A 105 19.05 -16.39 12.19
C THR A 105 18.12 -15.73 11.19
N GLY A 106 17.33 -16.51 10.43
CA GLY A 106 16.36 -15.96 9.47
C GLY A 106 15.24 -15.20 10.17
N LYS A 107 14.75 -15.70 11.30
CA LYS A 107 13.79 -14.96 12.15
C LYS A 107 14.37 -13.63 12.65
N LEU A 108 15.61 -13.62 13.13
CA LEU A 108 16.29 -12.40 13.56
C LEU A 108 16.42 -11.40 12.41
N MET A 109 16.87 -11.85 11.22
CA MET A 109 17.00 -10.99 10.02
C MET A 109 15.67 -10.35 9.65
N LEU A 110 14.58 -11.13 9.64
CA LEU A 110 13.25 -10.60 9.34
C LEU A 110 12.77 -9.62 10.40
N GLY A 111 13.00 -9.91 11.69
CA GLY A 111 12.71 -9.00 12.81
C GLY A 111 13.43 -7.67 12.68
N MET A 112 14.72 -7.68 12.32
CA MET A 112 15.50 -6.46 12.06
C MET A 112 14.92 -5.66 10.88
N LEU A 113 14.55 -6.31 9.77
CA LEU A 113 13.92 -5.65 8.62
C LEU A 113 12.59 -5.01 9.01
N SER A 114 11.79 -5.69 9.81
CA SER A 114 10.50 -5.17 10.31
C SER A 114 10.69 -3.95 11.21
N SER A 115 11.64 -4.01 12.14
CA SER A 115 11.97 -2.87 13.03
C SER A 115 12.50 -1.67 12.24
N PHE A 116 13.27 -1.92 11.18
CA PHE A 116 13.75 -0.85 10.31
C PHE A 116 12.58 -0.18 9.54
N ALA A 117 11.60 -0.98 9.11
CA ALA A 117 10.39 -0.47 8.46
C ALA A 117 9.57 0.44 9.39
N GLU A 118 9.36 0.03 10.63
CA GLU A 118 8.67 0.82 11.63
C GLU A 118 9.41 2.12 11.95
N TYR A 119 10.73 2.05 12.07
CA TYR A 119 11.56 3.23 12.28
C TYR A 119 11.46 4.23 11.11
N GLU A 120 11.53 3.77 9.85
CA GLU A 120 11.35 4.65 8.70
C GLU A 120 9.98 5.33 8.68
N LEU A 121 8.91 4.63 9.08
CA LEU A 121 7.58 5.23 9.18
C LEU A 121 7.49 6.28 10.27
N SER A 122 8.06 6.01 11.44
CA SER A 122 8.08 6.97 12.55
C SER A 122 8.83 8.25 12.16
N LEU A 123 9.97 8.13 11.48
CA LEU A 123 10.70 9.28 10.94
C LEU A 123 9.91 10.09 9.91
N ARG A 124 9.18 9.41 9.02
CA ARG A 124 8.31 10.09 8.04
C ARG A 124 7.18 10.84 8.72
N ALA A 125 6.53 10.22 9.72
CA ALA A 125 5.47 10.84 10.50
C ALA A 125 6.00 12.06 11.26
N GLU A 126 7.17 11.97 11.88
CA GLU A 126 7.80 13.08 12.58
C GLU A 126 8.10 14.26 11.64
N ARG A 127 8.74 14.00 10.49
CA ARG A 127 9.01 15.03 9.48
C ARG A 127 7.72 15.69 8.96
N GLN A 128 6.66 14.90 8.78
CA GLN A 128 5.35 15.41 8.36
C GLN A 128 4.76 16.33 9.43
N MET A 129 4.83 15.95 10.71
CA MET A 129 4.34 16.78 11.82
C MET A 129 5.14 18.07 11.95
N GLN A 130 6.47 18.02 11.82
CA GLN A 130 7.33 19.20 11.78
C GLN A 130 6.97 20.12 10.61
N GLY A 131 6.74 19.57 9.41
CA GLY A 131 6.29 20.34 8.24
C GLY A 131 4.92 21.00 8.44
N ILE A 132 3.99 20.30 9.10
CA ILE A 132 2.67 20.83 9.47
C ILE A 132 2.83 21.98 10.47
N ALA A 133 3.63 21.78 11.53
CA ALA A 133 3.89 22.81 12.54
C ALA A 133 4.52 24.07 11.94
N ALA A 134 5.54 23.91 11.09
CA ALA A 134 6.19 25.01 10.41
C ALA A 134 5.21 25.78 9.50
N ARG A 135 4.34 25.08 8.77
CA ARG A 135 3.31 25.72 7.93
C ARG A 135 2.27 26.46 8.74
N LYS A 136 1.85 25.91 9.89
CA LYS A 136 0.96 26.59 10.85
C LYS A 136 1.58 27.88 11.38
N ALA A 137 2.86 27.82 11.78
CA ALA A 137 3.57 28.98 12.28
C ALA A 137 3.69 30.12 11.23
N LEU A 138 3.72 29.77 9.95
CA LEU A 138 3.72 30.72 8.84
C LEU A 138 2.32 31.20 8.43
N GLY A 139 1.24 30.80 9.13
CA GLY A 139 -0.12 31.17 8.80
C GLY A 139 -0.61 30.64 7.43
N LYS A 140 0.10 29.68 6.84
CA LYS A 140 -0.25 29.13 5.51
C LYS A 140 -1.41 28.14 5.61
N PRO A 141 -2.45 28.25 4.76
CA PRO A 141 -3.59 27.34 4.80
C PRO A 141 -3.17 25.91 4.45
N PHE A 142 -3.92 24.94 5.03
CA PHE A 142 -3.81 23.52 4.73
C PHE A 142 -4.90 23.07 3.77
N GLY A 143 -4.58 22.09 2.94
CA GLY A 143 -5.53 21.48 2.02
C GLY A 143 -5.56 22.16 0.66
N ARG A 144 -6.62 21.88 -0.09
CA ARG A 144 -6.84 22.45 -1.42
C ARG A 144 -7.09 23.95 -1.28
N THR A 145 -6.30 24.76 -1.97
CA THR A 145 -6.49 26.21 -2.02
C THR A 145 -7.89 26.52 -2.58
N ALA A 146 -8.61 27.39 -1.91
CA ALA A 146 -9.92 27.83 -2.42
C ALA A 146 -9.71 28.57 -3.76
N THR A 147 -10.24 27.99 -4.81
CA THR A 147 -10.13 28.55 -6.18
C THR A 147 -11.14 29.66 -6.43
N ILE A 148 -12.16 29.76 -5.60
CA ILE A 148 -13.26 30.72 -5.72
C ILE A 148 -13.42 31.43 -4.38
N SER A 149 -13.33 32.75 -4.38
CA SER A 149 -13.50 33.54 -3.17
C SER A 149 -14.99 33.66 -2.80
N PRO A 150 -15.34 33.72 -1.50
CA PRO A 150 -16.69 34.02 -1.05
C PRO A 150 -17.25 35.31 -1.65
N ASP A 151 -16.40 36.35 -1.76
CA ASP A 151 -16.79 37.65 -2.31
C ASP A 151 -17.18 37.58 -3.80
N ALA A 152 -16.46 36.79 -4.60
CA ALA A 152 -16.82 36.56 -6.01
C ALA A 152 -18.20 35.87 -6.13
N VAL A 153 -18.49 34.91 -5.22
CA VAL A 153 -19.79 34.23 -5.20
C VAL A 153 -20.91 35.20 -4.72
N ALA A 154 -20.62 36.03 -3.75
CA ALA A 154 -21.58 37.06 -3.27
C ALA A 154 -21.91 38.07 -4.36
N ALA A 155 -20.93 38.54 -5.12
CA ALA A 155 -21.12 39.43 -6.26
C ALA A 155 -21.99 38.79 -7.36
N ALA A 156 -21.63 37.55 -7.77
CA ALA A 156 -22.41 36.80 -8.75
C ALA A 156 -23.84 36.49 -8.26
N TYR A 157 -24.03 36.27 -6.97
CA TYR A 157 -25.36 36.03 -6.40
C TYR A 157 -26.23 37.32 -6.45
N LYS A 158 -25.67 38.50 -6.22
CA LYS A 158 -26.37 39.79 -6.35
C LYS A 158 -26.85 40.02 -7.77
N GLU A 159 -26.07 39.59 -8.78
CA GLU A 159 -26.42 39.71 -10.19
C GLU A 159 -27.50 38.70 -10.62
N HIS A 160 -27.36 37.44 -10.21
CA HIS A 160 -28.25 36.35 -10.67
C HIS A 160 -29.45 36.05 -9.75
N LEU A 161 -29.50 36.61 -8.53
CA LEU A 161 -30.60 36.57 -7.56
C LEU A 161 -31.04 35.16 -7.10
N THR A 162 -30.45 34.09 -7.62
CA THR A 162 -30.80 32.73 -7.21
C THR A 162 -29.57 31.82 -7.19
N ILE A 163 -29.49 30.92 -6.18
CA ILE A 163 -28.39 29.95 -6.04
C ILE A 163 -28.21 29.10 -7.33
N GLY A 164 -29.32 28.73 -7.96
CA GLY A 164 -29.27 27.90 -9.17
C GLY A 164 -28.65 28.59 -10.38
N LYS A 165 -29.00 29.85 -10.61
CA LYS A 165 -28.45 30.66 -11.72
C LYS A 165 -26.98 31.00 -11.45
N THR A 166 -26.62 31.38 -10.22
CA THR A 166 -25.25 31.64 -9.79
C THR A 166 -24.38 30.42 -9.93
N ALA A 167 -24.85 29.23 -9.54
CA ALA A 167 -24.14 27.97 -9.69
C ALA A 167 -23.84 27.66 -11.15
N LYS A 168 -24.82 27.89 -12.05
CA LYS A 168 -24.66 27.67 -13.51
C LYS A 168 -23.68 28.68 -14.12
N ALA A 169 -23.79 29.96 -13.77
CA ALA A 169 -22.92 31.03 -14.28
C ALA A 169 -21.45 30.83 -13.84
N MET A 170 -21.22 30.38 -12.61
CA MET A 170 -19.86 30.15 -12.07
C MET A 170 -19.31 28.73 -12.31
N GLY A 171 -20.06 27.82 -12.91
CA GLY A 171 -19.63 26.45 -13.15
C GLY A 171 -19.38 25.62 -11.88
N ILE A 172 -20.10 25.90 -10.79
CA ILE A 172 -19.95 25.22 -9.49
C ILE A 172 -21.29 24.62 -9.00
N SER A 173 -21.20 23.73 -7.99
CA SER A 173 -22.40 23.11 -7.44
C SER A 173 -23.24 24.12 -6.62
N LYS A 174 -24.56 23.90 -6.56
CA LYS A 174 -25.49 24.71 -5.72
C LYS A 174 -25.08 24.69 -4.24
N SER A 175 -24.60 23.53 -3.75
CA SER A 175 -24.09 23.38 -2.38
C SER A 175 -22.81 24.21 -2.13
N SER A 176 -21.94 24.35 -3.14
CA SER A 176 -20.77 25.21 -3.05
C SER A 176 -21.16 26.69 -2.96
N VAL A 177 -22.12 27.15 -3.77
CA VAL A 177 -22.64 28.53 -3.70
C VAL A 177 -23.21 28.80 -2.32
N HIS A 178 -24.10 27.94 -1.81
CA HIS A 178 -24.71 28.09 -0.51
C HIS A 178 -23.68 28.20 0.63
N ARG A 179 -22.69 27.27 0.64
CA ARG A 179 -21.62 27.26 1.64
C ARG A 179 -20.76 28.53 1.60
N LEU A 180 -20.43 29.01 0.40
CA LEU A 180 -19.54 30.18 0.24
C LEU A 180 -20.27 31.48 0.59
N LEU A 181 -21.58 31.59 0.34
CA LEU A 181 -22.40 32.71 0.80
C LEU A 181 -22.50 32.80 2.34
N GLN A 182 -22.59 31.63 3.02
CA GLN A 182 -22.58 31.58 4.48
C GLN A 182 -21.22 31.90 5.10
N ALA A 183 -20.11 31.59 4.38
CA ALA A 183 -18.75 31.87 4.85
C ALA A 183 -18.34 33.35 4.68
N GLY A 184 -19.05 34.13 3.87
CA GLY A 184 -18.83 35.55 3.63
C GLY A 184 -19.81 36.49 4.33
N ALA A 185 -20.77 35.94 5.11
CA ALA A 185 -21.70 36.67 5.96
C ALA A 185 -21.16 36.70 7.39
#